data_6e80529d92de303a2ccb12b9d4019449
#
_entry.id   6e80529d92de303a2ccb12b9d4019449
#
_cell.length_a   1.000
_cell.length_b   1.000
_cell.length_c   1.000
_cell.angle_alpha   90.00
_cell.angle_beta   90.00
_cell.angle_gamma   90.00
#
_symmetry.space_group_name_H-M   'P 1'
#
loop_
_entity.id
_entity.type
_entity.pdbx_description
1 polymer ?
#
loop_
_entity_poly.entity_id
_entity_poly.type
_entity_poly.pdbx_seq_one_letter_code
_entity_poly.pdbx_strand_id
1 'polypeptide(L)'
;MKAYFIGLVIMGGCLLYGCHTKQKKGENSSDYSADSQSIARQDSLPLPTDTHAASSVSTEGWTAKQIRDSIELFFGKEYDTLPPHLRKIRGNLTSLWNTDDSVFLQLIIAEKEYVEAFKTYVFNSPLIRIGGGPYDRSPEESLCEDTTHFSMRVSPNVYPTNIERIGIAITNHTDLEGMGGESYFIEHFDGMAWKGVPQPNFFVDIGYPIFPNETRDDFSATLMPELKENPPGLYRVRKTVITGQGAGIVHYPLAATFYLSDNPEDYEEYTRFASRLHEPRPMAEFKGGREAMIRFFEQNLRYPESYKGTGTKVRLFYSFTIDSLGMLQNPVSLPENILYPRDTGKTYDEFRDEALRVLRLMPAWEPAVSRIHGPVSIDTGLFFYFNEEGKCGIE
;
A
#
# COMPACT_ATOMS: atom_id res chain seq x y z
N MET A 1 -25.45 -1.87 -11.40
CA MET A 1 -24.34 -1.62 -10.44
C MET A 1 -23.81 -0.21 -10.72
N LYS A 2 -23.94 0.71 -9.77
CA LYS A 2 -23.39 2.06 -9.90
C LYS A 2 -22.04 2.06 -9.20
N ALA A 3 -20.98 2.24 -9.96
CA ALA A 3 -19.64 2.46 -9.41
C ALA A 3 -19.56 3.89 -8.88
N TYR A 4 -19.23 4.06 -7.61
CA TYR A 4 -18.96 5.36 -7.02
C TYR A 4 -17.45 5.60 -7.03
N PHE A 5 -17.03 6.64 -7.74
CA PHE A 5 -15.66 7.14 -7.68
C PHE A 5 -15.49 7.97 -6.41
N ILE A 6 -14.67 7.51 -5.48
CA ILE A 6 -14.22 8.30 -4.34
C ILE A 6 -12.73 8.57 -4.56
N GLY A 7 -12.42 9.81 -4.95
CA GLY A 7 -11.03 10.25 -5.10
C GLY A 7 -10.39 10.46 -3.72
N LEU A 8 -9.48 9.60 -3.34
CA LEU A 8 -8.62 9.80 -2.20
C LEU A 8 -7.31 10.44 -2.67
N VAL A 9 -7.08 11.68 -2.29
CA VAL A 9 -5.82 12.39 -2.57
C VAL A 9 -4.79 11.96 -1.53
N ILE A 10 -3.93 11.01 -1.89
CA ILE A 10 -2.68 10.77 -1.15
C ILE A 10 -1.61 11.62 -1.83
N MET A 11 -1.12 12.62 -1.12
CA MET A 11 0.00 13.46 -1.56
C MET A 11 1.31 12.67 -1.51
N GLY A 12 1.59 11.96 -2.59
CA GLY A 12 2.95 11.61 -2.96
C GLY A 12 3.23 12.32 -4.28
N GLY A 13 4.17 13.26 -4.30
CA GLY A 13 4.39 14.15 -5.43
C GLY A 13 4.74 13.42 -6.71
N CYS A 14 3.82 13.41 -7.67
CA CYS A 14 4.08 13.21 -9.08
C CYS A 14 3.19 14.15 -9.86
N LEU A 15 3.83 14.97 -10.67
CA LEU A 15 3.24 15.98 -11.55
C LEU A 15 2.23 15.33 -12.52
N LEU A 16 0.98 15.79 -12.41
CA LEU A 16 -0.10 15.46 -13.35
C LEU A 16 0.08 16.25 -14.65
N TYR A 17 0.20 15.57 -15.78
CA TYR A 17 -0.12 16.13 -17.07
C TYR A 17 -1.58 15.78 -17.40
N GLY A 18 -2.42 16.80 -17.39
CA GLY A 18 -3.83 16.70 -17.74
C GLY A 18 -4.04 16.60 -19.25
N CYS A 19 -4.80 15.61 -19.67
CA CYS A 19 -5.44 15.61 -20.98
C CYS A 19 -6.81 16.28 -20.88
N HIS A 20 -6.94 17.46 -21.48
CA HIS A 20 -8.22 18.12 -21.73
C HIS A 20 -8.92 17.47 -22.92
N THR A 21 -10.00 16.74 -22.69
CA THR A 21 -10.98 16.43 -23.73
C THR A 21 -12.22 17.28 -23.52
N LYS A 22 -12.43 18.24 -24.43
CA LYS A 22 -13.69 18.98 -24.55
C LYS A 22 -14.75 18.08 -25.18
N GLN A 23 -15.83 17.79 -24.44
CA GLN A 23 -17.06 17.29 -25.01
C GLN A 23 -17.75 18.38 -25.86
N LYS A 24 -18.01 18.09 -27.13
CA LYS A 24 -19.02 18.76 -27.95
C LYS A 24 -20.14 17.79 -28.26
N LYS A 25 -21.35 18.20 -27.89
CA LYS A 25 -22.65 17.64 -28.32
C LYS A 25 -22.92 17.98 -29.77
N GLY A 26 -23.57 17.05 -30.47
CA GLY A 26 -24.42 17.41 -31.62
C GLY A 26 -24.24 16.53 -32.86
N GLU A 27 -25.14 15.61 -33.06
CA GLU A 27 -25.95 15.27 -34.24
C GLU A 27 -25.32 15.08 -35.63
N ASN A 28 -25.77 13.97 -36.20
CA ASN A 28 -26.11 13.65 -37.60
C ASN A 28 -25.07 13.01 -38.53
N SER A 29 -25.53 11.82 -38.88
CA SER A 29 -25.25 11.02 -40.08
C SER A 29 -24.78 11.77 -41.32
N SER A 30 -23.75 11.25 -41.96
CA SER A 30 -23.76 10.91 -43.39
C SER A 30 -22.40 10.36 -43.85
N ASP A 31 -22.48 9.40 -44.73
CA ASP A 31 -21.44 8.77 -45.53
C ASP A 31 -20.20 9.62 -45.83
N TYR A 32 -19.02 9.06 -45.64
CA TYR A 32 -17.86 9.39 -46.47
C TYR A 32 -17.01 8.15 -46.74
N SER A 33 -16.95 7.88 -48.01
CA SER A 33 -16.10 6.94 -48.71
C SER A 33 -14.60 7.18 -48.43
N ALA A 34 -13.88 6.08 -48.49
CA ALA A 34 -12.43 5.96 -48.44
C ALA A 34 -11.68 6.99 -49.28
N ASP A 35 -10.73 7.68 -48.66
CA ASP A 35 -9.55 8.19 -49.34
C ASP A 35 -8.32 7.89 -48.47
N SER A 36 -7.61 6.85 -48.89
CA SER A 36 -6.35 6.43 -48.31
C SER A 36 -5.25 7.38 -48.76
N GLN A 37 -5.04 8.45 -47.99
CA GLN A 37 -3.80 9.21 -48.15
C GLN A 37 -2.72 8.55 -47.27
N SER A 38 -1.74 8.01 -47.97
CA SER A 38 -0.48 7.50 -47.47
C SER A 38 0.22 8.53 -46.56
N ILE A 39 0.09 8.34 -45.24
CA ILE A 39 1.00 8.96 -44.31
C ILE A 39 2.35 8.22 -44.51
N ALA A 40 3.33 8.95 -45.02
CA ALA A 40 4.70 8.49 -45.15
C ALA A 40 5.14 7.81 -43.85
N ARG A 41 5.44 6.52 -43.92
CA ARG A 41 6.12 5.76 -42.90
C ARG A 41 7.46 6.45 -42.65
N GLN A 42 7.54 7.23 -41.60
CA GLN A 42 8.80 7.59 -41.03
C GLN A 42 9.46 6.27 -40.61
N ASP A 43 10.69 6.08 -41.08
CA ASP A 43 11.48 4.86 -40.91
C ASP A 43 11.31 4.22 -39.53
N SER A 44 10.58 3.11 -39.49
CA SER A 44 10.54 2.20 -38.37
C SER A 44 11.92 1.59 -38.25
N LEU A 45 12.66 2.00 -37.23
CA LEU A 45 13.92 1.40 -36.86
C LEU A 45 13.75 -0.13 -36.69
N PRO A 46 14.69 -0.94 -37.19
CA PRO A 46 14.56 -2.39 -37.17
C PRO A 46 14.51 -2.90 -35.75
N LEU A 47 13.41 -3.50 -35.37
CA LEU A 47 13.32 -4.34 -34.17
C LEU A 47 14.22 -5.58 -34.38
N PRO A 48 14.93 -6.04 -33.35
CA PRO A 48 15.63 -7.32 -33.41
C PRO A 48 14.62 -8.43 -33.63
N THR A 49 14.61 -9.00 -34.83
CA THR A 49 13.67 -10.04 -35.24
C THR A 49 14.10 -11.45 -34.82
N ASP A 50 15.31 -11.60 -34.30
CA ASP A 50 15.87 -12.89 -33.94
C ASP A 50 16.25 -12.99 -32.45
N THR A 51 16.11 -14.17 -31.92
CA THR A 51 16.36 -14.63 -30.54
C THR A 51 17.80 -14.45 -30.03
N HIS A 52 18.63 -13.66 -30.69
CA HIS A 52 19.99 -13.34 -30.29
C HIS A 52 20.04 -11.99 -29.61
N ALA A 53 20.71 -11.97 -28.47
CA ALA A 53 20.95 -10.89 -27.54
C ALA A 53 20.81 -9.45 -28.12
N ALA A 54 20.03 -8.60 -27.47
CA ALA A 54 19.85 -7.17 -27.77
C ALA A 54 21.18 -6.36 -27.74
N SER A 55 22.28 -7.01 -27.43
CA SER A 55 23.64 -6.42 -27.32
C SER A 55 24.24 -5.91 -28.64
N SER A 56 23.54 -6.05 -29.79
CA SER A 56 24.08 -5.65 -31.09
C SER A 56 23.46 -4.38 -31.69
N VAL A 57 22.44 -3.80 -31.09
CA VAL A 57 21.86 -2.54 -31.59
C VAL A 57 22.65 -1.37 -30.97
N SER A 58 23.44 -0.68 -31.80
CA SER A 58 24.04 0.59 -31.35
C SER A 58 22.93 1.60 -31.07
N THR A 59 22.86 2.09 -29.83
CA THR A 59 21.91 3.14 -29.41
C THR A 59 22.55 4.52 -29.42
N GLU A 60 23.68 4.66 -30.11
CA GLU A 60 24.38 5.92 -30.25
C GLU A 60 23.49 6.91 -31.02
N GLY A 61 23.19 8.05 -30.40
CA GLY A 61 22.31 9.05 -30.96
C GLY A 61 20.81 8.87 -30.70
N TRP A 62 20.39 7.81 -30.01
CA TRP A 62 18.99 7.65 -29.64
C TRP A 62 18.58 8.58 -28.49
N THR A 63 17.41 9.18 -28.61
CA THR A 63 16.81 9.94 -27.51
C THR A 63 16.16 9.02 -26.47
N ALA A 64 15.99 9.51 -25.25
CA ALA A 64 15.29 8.78 -24.19
C ALA A 64 13.88 8.34 -24.63
N LYS A 65 13.16 9.20 -25.35
CA LYS A 65 11.83 8.86 -25.89
C LYS A 65 11.88 7.69 -26.88
N GLN A 66 12.83 7.67 -27.80
CA GLN A 66 12.96 6.56 -28.77
C GLN A 66 13.28 5.24 -28.09
N ILE A 67 14.14 5.27 -27.04
CA ILE A 67 14.46 4.09 -26.24
C ILE A 67 13.21 3.60 -25.50
N ARG A 68 12.46 4.49 -24.83
CA ARG A 68 11.22 4.15 -24.16
C ARG A 68 10.21 3.50 -25.10
N ASP A 69 9.95 4.17 -26.25
CA ASP A 69 8.98 3.69 -27.24
C ASP A 69 9.38 2.31 -27.79
N SER A 70 10.68 2.04 -27.94
CA SER A 70 11.19 0.73 -28.36
C SER A 70 10.99 -0.35 -27.31
N ILE A 71 11.17 -0.03 -26.03
CA ILE A 71 10.90 -0.95 -24.91
C ILE A 71 9.40 -1.23 -24.82
N GLU A 72 8.56 -0.21 -24.94
CA GLU A 72 7.10 -0.37 -24.97
C GLU A 72 6.66 -1.28 -26.13
N LEU A 73 7.22 -1.06 -27.32
CA LEU A 73 6.91 -1.88 -28.50
C LEU A 73 7.34 -3.36 -28.30
N PHE A 74 8.49 -3.58 -27.66
CA PHE A 74 8.97 -4.91 -27.33
C PHE A 74 8.00 -5.63 -26.38
N PHE A 75 7.52 -4.95 -25.34
CA PHE A 75 6.56 -5.48 -24.38
C PHE A 75 5.09 -5.45 -24.85
N GLY A 76 4.79 -4.71 -25.91
CA GLY A 76 3.46 -4.67 -26.55
C GLY A 76 3.09 -5.94 -27.32
N LYS A 77 4.03 -6.89 -27.53
CA LYS A 77 3.74 -8.21 -28.08
C LYS A 77 2.87 -8.99 -27.12
N GLU A 78 2.01 -9.88 -27.67
CA GLU A 78 1.20 -10.75 -26.85
C GLU A 78 2.08 -11.56 -25.89
N TYR A 79 1.75 -11.52 -24.60
CA TYR A 79 2.54 -12.12 -23.54
C TYR A 79 2.85 -13.60 -23.78
N ASP A 80 1.83 -14.34 -24.24
CA ASP A 80 1.92 -15.79 -24.47
C ASP A 80 2.82 -16.17 -25.64
N THR A 81 3.10 -15.22 -26.55
CA THR A 81 3.99 -15.46 -27.69
C THR A 81 5.46 -15.25 -27.36
N LEU A 82 5.75 -14.66 -26.19
CA LEU A 82 7.13 -14.44 -25.75
C LEU A 82 7.79 -15.74 -25.26
N PRO A 83 9.08 -15.97 -25.55
CA PRO A 83 9.85 -17.03 -24.91
C PRO A 83 9.84 -16.90 -23.36
N PRO A 84 9.97 -17.99 -22.61
CA PRO A 84 9.87 -17.99 -21.14
C PRO A 84 10.76 -16.96 -20.45
N HIS A 85 12.03 -16.82 -20.87
CA HIS A 85 12.95 -15.82 -20.30
C HIS A 85 12.50 -14.37 -20.53
N LEU A 86 11.89 -14.09 -21.69
CA LEU A 86 11.36 -12.75 -22.00
C LEU A 86 10.03 -12.48 -21.25
N ARG A 87 9.20 -13.52 -21.04
CA ARG A 87 8.01 -13.40 -20.17
C ARG A 87 8.42 -13.06 -18.74
N LYS A 88 9.46 -13.72 -18.22
CA LYS A 88 10.02 -13.41 -16.89
C LYS A 88 10.47 -11.95 -16.79
N ILE A 89 11.19 -11.45 -17.79
CA ILE A 89 11.66 -10.05 -17.80
C ILE A 89 10.46 -9.09 -17.86
N ARG A 90 9.48 -9.37 -18.72
CA ARG A 90 8.27 -8.55 -18.82
C ARG A 90 7.44 -8.56 -17.55
N GLY A 91 7.24 -9.72 -16.93
CA GLY A 91 6.52 -9.87 -15.66
C GLY A 91 7.18 -9.12 -14.50
N ASN A 92 8.49 -8.89 -14.60
CA ASN A 92 9.24 -8.13 -13.60
C ASN A 92 9.14 -6.60 -13.77
N LEU A 93 8.64 -6.10 -14.91
CA LEU A 93 8.51 -4.66 -15.17
C LEU A 93 7.18 -4.11 -14.64
N THR A 94 7.23 -3.10 -13.77
CA THR A 94 6.05 -2.46 -13.18
C THR A 94 5.73 -1.11 -13.80
N SER A 95 6.74 -0.32 -14.14
CA SER A 95 6.54 0.97 -14.79
C SER A 95 7.72 1.36 -15.68
N LEU A 96 7.40 2.14 -16.71
CA LEU A 96 8.34 2.64 -17.69
C LEU A 96 7.95 4.07 -18.06
N TRP A 97 8.87 5.02 -17.87
CA TRP A 97 8.67 6.42 -18.27
C TRP A 97 10.01 7.05 -18.68
N ASN A 98 9.97 8.24 -19.24
CA ASN A 98 11.18 8.99 -19.59
C ASN A 98 11.09 10.46 -19.22
N THR A 99 12.26 11.06 -19.04
CA THR A 99 12.51 12.50 -19.13
C THR A 99 13.19 12.80 -20.49
N ASP A 100 13.64 14.02 -20.71
CA ASP A 100 14.33 14.39 -21.95
C ASP A 100 15.67 13.65 -22.12
N ASP A 101 16.34 13.29 -21.02
CA ASP A 101 17.70 12.75 -20.96
C ASP A 101 17.81 11.33 -20.41
N SER A 102 16.75 10.76 -19.85
CA SER A 102 16.80 9.45 -19.20
C SER A 102 15.51 8.66 -19.35
N VAL A 103 15.64 7.34 -19.41
CA VAL A 103 14.54 6.37 -19.35
C VAL A 103 14.58 5.69 -17.99
N PHE A 104 13.45 5.62 -17.32
CA PHE A 104 13.31 5.00 -16.01
C PHE A 104 12.50 3.71 -16.12
N LEU A 105 13.07 2.63 -15.62
CA LEU A 105 12.40 1.35 -15.43
C LEU A 105 12.27 1.05 -13.95
N GLN A 106 11.09 0.62 -13.56
CA GLN A 106 10.85 0.09 -12.22
C GLN A 106 10.59 -1.40 -12.30
N LEU A 107 11.40 -2.18 -11.60
CA LEU A 107 11.28 -3.63 -11.52
C LEU A 107 10.73 -4.06 -10.15
N ILE A 108 10.05 -5.20 -10.10
CA ILE A 108 9.66 -5.86 -8.86
C ILE A 108 10.92 -6.35 -8.15
N ILE A 109 11.79 -7.06 -8.89
CA ILE A 109 13.08 -7.54 -8.42
C ILE A 109 14.18 -6.83 -9.21
N ALA A 110 14.96 -5.97 -8.55
CA ALA A 110 16.05 -5.22 -9.15
C ALA A 110 17.45 -5.77 -8.73
N GLU A 111 17.52 -7.08 -8.40
CA GLU A 111 18.77 -7.76 -8.15
C GLU A 111 19.61 -7.83 -9.44
N LYS A 112 20.95 -7.96 -9.28
CA LYS A 112 21.90 -7.89 -10.39
C LYS A 112 21.52 -8.79 -11.57
N GLU A 113 21.10 -10.02 -11.30
CA GLU A 113 20.75 -10.99 -12.34
C GLU A 113 19.58 -10.52 -13.22
N TYR A 114 18.56 -9.90 -12.63
CA TYR A 114 17.38 -9.40 -13.36
C TYR A 114 17.70 -8.14 -14.17
N VAL A 115 18.55 -7.26 -13.61
CA VAL A 115 19.04 -6.07 -14.32
C VAL A 115 19.88 -6.46 -15.52
N GLU A 116 20.81 -7.41 -15.35
CA GLU A 116 21.66 -7.90 -16.45
C GLU A 116 20.84 -8.68 -17.49
N ALA A 117 19.82 -9.46 -17.08
CA ALA A 117 18.92 -10.10 -18.02
C ALA A 117 18.17 -9.07 -18.89
N PHE A 118 17.63 -8.00 -18.27
CA PHE A 118 16.99 -6.92 -19.03
C PHE A 118 17.95 -6.30 -20.05
N LYS A 119 19.15 -5.92 -19.62
CA LYS A 119 20.15 -5.32 -20.50
C LYS A 119 20.60 -6.24 -21.63
N THR A 120 20.68 -7.53 -21.37
CA THR A 120 21.12 -8.53 -22.33
C THR A 120 20.06 -8.82 -23.38
N TYR A 121 18.81 -8.98 -22.98
CA TYR A 121 17.75 -9.51 -23.83
C TYR A 121 16.75 -8.48 -24.33
N VAL A 122 16.66 -7.30 -23.70
CA VAL A 122 15.70 -6.25 -24.08
C VAL A 122 16.40 -5.02 -24.61
N PHE A 123 17.12 -4.31 -23.75
CA PHE A 123 17.75 -3.06 -24.15
C PHE A 123 18.90 -2.65 -23.21
N ASN A 124 20.04 -2.27 -23.79
CA ASN A 124 21.18 -1.74 -23.05
C ASN A 124 21.53 -0.33 -23.55
N SER A 125 21.37 0.68 -22.69
CA SER A 125 21.74 2.06 -22.99
C SER A 125 22.18 2.79 -21.72
N PRO A 126 23.16 3.70 -21.80
CA PRO A 126 23.57 4.52 -20.66
C PRO A 126 22.46 5.51 -20.20
N LEU A 127 21.44 5.74 -21.02
CA LEU A 127 20.29 6.58 -20.65
C LEU A 127 19.28 5.85 -19.78
N ILE A 128 19.38 4.51 -19.64
CA ILE A 128 18.43 3.73 -18.84
C ILE A 128 18.83 3.75 -17.37
N ARG A 129 17.87 4.08 -16.52
CA ARG A 129 17.94 4.02 -15.06
C ARG A 129 16.99 2.94 -14.59
N ILE A 130 17.52 1.87 -14.01
CA ILE A 130 16.76 0.76 -13.49
C ILE A 130 16.68 0.89 -11.97
N GLY A 131 15.45 0.92 -11.44
CA GLY A 131 15.14 0.92 -10.03
C GLY A 131 14.24 -0.24 -9.66
N GLY A 132 14.17 -0.54 -8.38
CA GLY A 132 13.26 -1.52 -7.78
C GLY A 132 13.36 -1.39 -6.28
N GLY A 133 12.25 -1.60 -5.59
CA GLY A 133 12.25 -1.63 -4.13
C GLY A 133 12.75 -2.98 -3.61
N PRO A 134 13.21 -3.03 -2.36
CA PRO A 134 13.39 -4.30 -1.67
C PRO A 134 12.01 -4.90 -1.43
N TYR A 135 11.66 -5.92 -2.20
CA TYR A 135 10.40 -6.66 -2.06
C TYR A 135 10.36 -7.51 -0.76
N ASP A 136 11.52 -7.80 -0.19
CA ASP A 136 11.71 -8.60 1.01
C ASP A 136 11.45 -7.84 2.33
N ARG A 137 11.27 -6.52 2.26
CA ARG A 137 10.91 -5.73 3.43
C ARG A 137 9.43 -5.89 3.75
N SER A 138 9.16 -6.34 4.97
CA SER A 138 7.84 -6.19 5.55
C SER A 138 7.52 -4.70 5.73
N PRO A 139 6.32 -4.24 5.38
CA PRO A 139 5.91 -2.88 5.70
C PRO A 139 6.06 -2.64 7.20
N GLU A 140 6.67 -1.51 7.58
CA GLU A 140 6.90 -1.14 8.97
C GLU A 140 5.60 -0.86 9.75
N GLU A 141 4.47 -0.88 9.07
CA GLU A 141 3.18 -0.66 9.70
C GLU A 141 2.89 -1.72 10.75
N SER A 142 2.76 -1.22 11.94
CA SER A 142 2.25 -1.92 13.11
C SER A 142 0.87 -2.47 12.80
N LEU A 143 0.78 -3.76 12.50
CA LEU A 143 -0.50 -4.41 12.30
C LEU A 143 -1.17 -4.67 13.64
N CYS A 144 -2.16 -3.87 13.94
CA CYS A 144 -3.23 -4.32 14.80
C CYS A 144 -4.21 -5.08 13.89
N GLU A 145 -4.17 -6.40 13.90
CA GLU A 145 -5.15 -7.21 13.19
C GLU A 145 -6.50 -7.04 13.89
N ASP A 146 -7.40 -6.29 13.28
CA ASP A 146 -8.76 -6.20 13.77
C ASP A 146 -9.53 -7.45 13.33
N THR A 147 -9.86 -8.30 14.28
CA THR A 147 -10.69 -9.48 14.04
C THR A 147 -12.11 -9.32 14.57
N THR A 148 -12.40 -8.21 15.24
CA THR A 148 -13.72 -7.94 15.85
C THR A 148 -14.67 -7.22 14.90
N HIS A 149 -14.16 -6.29 14.11
CA HIS A 149 -14.95 -5.53 13.15
C HIS A 149 -14.94 -6.19 11.76
N PHE A 150 -13.77 -6.64 11.34
CA PHE A 150 -13.59 -7.37 10.09
C PHE A 150 -12.72 -8.59 10.34
N SER A 151 -13.04 -9.69 9.66
CA SER A 151 -12.17 -10.86 9.62
C SER A 151 -11.80 -11.21 8.19
N MET A 152 -10.58 -11.73 7.99
CA MET A 152 -10.08 -12.15 6.69
C MET A 152 -9.61 -13.59 6.75
N ARG A 153 -9.87 -14.35 5.69
CA ARG A 153 -9.35 -15.72 5.52
C ARG A 153 -8.90 -15.95 4.09
N VAL A 154 -7.92 -16.80 3.94
CA VAL A 154 -7.52 -17.38 2.64
C VAL A 154 -8.24 -18.70 2.47
N SER A 155 -8.80 -18.96 1.30
CA SER A 155 -9.56 -20.18 1.03
C SER A 155 -9.34 -20.69 -0.40
N PRO A 156 -8.84 -21.92 -0.55
CA PRO A 156 -8.33 -22.80 0.51
C PRO A 156 -7.15 -22.16 1.25
N ASN A 157 -6.70 -22.73 2.34
CA ASN A 157 -5.57 -22.21 3.12
C ASN A 157 -4.25 -22.95 2.88
N VAL A 158 -4.24 -23.92 1.98
CA VAL A 158 -3.04 -24.61 1.46
C VAL A 158 -3.07 -24.58 -0.07
N TYR A 159 -1.95 -24.25 -0.65
CA TYR A 159 -1.75 -24.21 -2.10
C TYR A 159 -0.40 -24.84 -2.48
N PRO A 160 -0.24 -25.31 -3.73
CA PRO A 160 1.06 -25.73 -4.23
C PRO A 160 2.02 -24.54 -4.34
N THR A 161 3.32 -24.82 -4.31
CA THR A 161 4.37 -23.76 -4.32
C THR A 161 4.37 -22.94 -5.62
N ASN A 162 3.89 -23.49 -6.71
CA ASN A 162 3.80 -22.83 -8.01
C ASN A 162 2.51 -22.02 -8.22
N ILE A 163 1.68 -21.87 -7.18
CA ILE A 163 0.43 -21.09 -7.30
C ILE A 163 0.71 -19.63 -7.64
N GLU A 164 -0.06 -19.08 -8.55
CA GLU A 164 0.01 -17.67 -8.94
C GLU A 164 -1.03 -16.82 -8.23
N ARG A 165 -2.16 -17.41 -7.84
CA ARG A 165 -3.27 -16.64 -7.26
C ARG A 165 -3.91 -17.36 -6.08
N ILE A 166 -4.08 -16.64 -4.98
CA ILE A 166 -4.79 -17.12 -3.79
C ILE A 166 -6.12 -16.38 -3.63
N GLY A 167 -7.14 -17.08 -3.16
CA GLY A 167 -8.46 -16.51 -2.88
C GLY A 167 -8.54 -15.95 -1.47
N ILE A 168 -9.19 -14.79 -1.33
CA ILE A 168 -9.35 -14.09 -0.05
C ILE A 168 -10.82 -13.80 0.18
N ALA A 169 -11.31 -14.15 1.36
CA ALA A 169 -12.63 -13.79 1.83
C ALA A 169 -12.53 -12.84 3.03
N ILE A 170 -13.30 -11.76 3.00
CA ILE A 170 -13.39 -10.78 4.09
C ILE A 170 -14.84 -10.72 4.57
N THR A 171 -15.03 -10.87 5.88
CA THR A 171 -16.33 -10.75 6.54
C THR A 171 -16.39 -9.44 7.31
N ASN A 172 -17.47 -8.70 7.11
CA ASN A 172 -17.79 -7.50 7.87
C ASN A 172 -18.70 -7.88 9.03
N HIS A 173 -18.27 -7.65 10.26
CA HIS A 173 -19.03 -7.92 11.49
C HIS A 173 -19.65 -6.65 12.08
N THR A 174 -19.58 -5.52 11.36
CA THR A 174 -20.11 -4.22 11.81
C THR A 174 -21.43 -3.88 11.17
N ASP A 175 -22.08 -2.83 11.68
CA ASP A 175 -23.28 -2.24 11.08
C ASP A 175 -22.95 -1.18 10.00
N LEU A 176 -21.66 -0.93 9.73
CA LEU A 176 -21.16 0.05 8.74
C LEU A 176 -20.73 -0.65 7.46
N GLU A 177 -20.92 0.00 6.33
CA GLU A 177 -20.33 -0.44 5.08
C GLU A 177 -18.80 -0.29 5.12
N GLY A 178 -18.10 -1.40 4.87
CA GLY A 178 -16.65 -1.41 4.67
C GLY A 178 -16.28 -1.28 3.20
N MET A 179 -15.08 -0.80 2.91
CA MET A 179 -14.52 -0.70 1.58
C MET A 179 -13.16 -1.39 1.54
N GLY A 180 -13.02 -2.45 0.75
CA GLY A 180 -11.76 -3.14 0.49
C GLY A 180 -11.18 -2.73 -0.86
N GLY A 181 -9.88 -2.40 -0.91
CA GLY A 181 -9.18 -2.07 -2.15
C GLY A 181 -8.55 -3.28 -2.82
N GLU A 182 -7.95 -3.07 -4.01
CA GLU A 182 -7.14 -4.07 -4.73
C GLU A 182 -5.81 -4.37 -4.01
N SER A 183 -5.26 -3.40 -3.29
CA SER A 183 -3.94 -3.50 -2.67
C SER A 183 -3.86 -4.61 -1.63
N TYR A 184 -2.72 -5.29 -1.62
CA TYR A 184 -2.37 -6.32 -0.64
C TYR A 184 -0.86 -6.36 -0.46
N PHE A 185 -0.40 -7.10 0.54
CA PHE A 185 1.00 -7.43 0.73
C PHE A 185 1.13 -8.88 1.19
N ILE A 186 2.03 -9.66 0.54
CA ILE A 186 2.26 -11.06 0.86
C ILE A 186 3.65 -11.21 1.47
N GLU A 187 3.74 -11.99 2.53
CA GLU A 187 4.96 -12.28 3.25
C GLU A 187 5.10 -13.79 3.50
N HIS A 188 6.32 -14.26 3.49
CA HIS A 188 6.73 -15.60 3.88
C HIS A 188 7.40 -15.55 5.25
N PHE A 189 7.12 -16.50 6.11
CA PHE A 189 7.78 -16.64 7.41
C PHE A 189 9.02 -17.53 7.25
N ASP A 190 10.22 -16.96 7.45
CA ASP A 190 11.50 -17.66 7.29
C ASP A 190 11.93 -18.48 8.53
N GLY A 191 11.06 -18.60 9.54
CA GLY A 191 11.34 -19.22 10.84
C GLY A 191 11.74 -18.22 11.91
N MET A 192 12.07 -16.99 11.55
CA MET A 192 12.45 -15.91 12.49
C MET A 192 11.63 -14.64 12.27
N ALA A 193 11.37 -14.29 11.04
CA ALA A 193 10.71 -13.04 10.67
C ALA A 193 9.83 -13.21 9.42
N TRP A 194 8.89 -12.28 9.26
CA TRP A 194 8.12 -12.15 8.04
C TRP A 194 8.95 -11.40 7.00
N LYS A 195 9.04 -11.95 5.79
CA LYS A 195 9.76 -11.39 4.64
C LYS A 195 8.80 -11.22 3.48
N GLY A 196 8.77 -10.05 2.88
CA GLY A 196 8.02 -9.83 1.66
C GLY A 196 8.47 -10.78 0.55
N VAL A 197 7.52 -11.20 -0.30
CA VAL A 197 7.79 -12.00 -1.49
C VAL A 197 7.55 -11.19 -2.75
N PRO A 198 8.10 -11.59 -3.91
CA PRO A 198 7.80 -10.93 -5.17
C PRO A 198 6.31 -10.91 -5.46
N GLN A 199 5.75 -9.74 -5.69
CA GLN A 199 4.34 -9.49 -5.89
C GLN A 199 4.13 -8.20 -6.66
N PRO A 200 2.99 -7.98 -7.33
CA PRO A 200 2.67 -6.70 -7.92
C PRO A 200 2.76 -5.58 -6.89
N ASN A 201 3.38 -4.47 -7.27
CA ASN A 201 3.53 -3.27 -6.41
C ASN A 201 2.71 -2.07 -6.92
N PHE A 202 1.93 -2.28 -7.96
CA PHE A 202 1.02 -1.28 -8.53
C PHE A 202 -0.41 -1.85 -8.56
N PHE A 203 -1.33 -1.13 -7.96
CA PHE A 203 -2.74 -1.49 -7.88
C PHE A 203 -3.59 -0.34 -8.39
N VAL A 204 -4.72 -0.66 -9.00
CA VAL A 204 -5.71 0.35 -9.34
C VAL A 204 -6.44 0.80 -8.08
N ASP A 205 -6.74 2.09 -8.00
CA ASP A 205 -7.47 2.67 -6.86
C ASP A 205 -8.98 2.44 -7.03
N ILE A 206 -9.39 1.19 -6.84
CA ILE A 206 -10.79 0.76 -6.89
C ILE A 206 -11.16 0.18 -5.52
N GLY A 207 -12.26 0.68 -4.97
CA GLY A 207 -12.85 0.16 -3.74
C GLY A 207 -14.04 -0.76 -4.04
N TYR A 208 -14.11 -1.86 -3.30
CA TYR A 208 -15.20 -2.83 -3.34
C TYR A 208 -15.96 -2.80 -2.03
N PRO A 209 -17.28 -2.52 -2.04
CA PRO A 209 -18.07 -2.46 -0.82
C PRO A 209 -18.19 -3.85 -0.19
N ILE A 210 -18.12 -3.89 1.13
CA ILE A 210 -18.40 -5.07 1.97
C ILE A 210 -19.51 -4.65 2.92
N PHE A 211 -20.74 -5.12 2.63
CA PHE A 211 -21.92 -4.67 3.38
C PHE A 211 -21.94 -5.26 4.79
N PRO A 212 -22.71 -4.63 5.72
CA PRO A 212 -22.88 -5.13 7.07
C PRO A 212 -23.27 -6.60 7.12
N ASN A 213 -22.59 -7.39 7.96
CA ASN A 213 -22.81 -8.82 8.15
C ASN A 213 -22.64 -9.69 6.88
N GLU A 214 -21.97 -9.16 5.86
CA GLU A 214 -21.66 -9.88 4.61
C GLU A 214 -20.25 -10.45 4.64
N THR A 215 -20.07 -11.59 3.95
CA THR A 215 -18.76 -12.10 3.53
C THR A 215 -18.60 -11.89 2.05
N ARG A 216 -17.54 -11.19 1.66
CA ARG A 216 -17.12 -11.03 0.28
C ARG A 216 -15.90 -11.90 0.01
N ASP A 217 -15.99 -12.80 -0.97
CA ASP A 217 -15.01 -13.86 -1.26
C ASP A 217 -14.35 -13.78 -2.65
N ASP A 218 -14.56 -12.66 -3.34
CA ASP A 218 -14.01 -12.41 -4.68
C ASP A 218 -12.68 -11.62 -4.68
N PHE A 219 -12.12 -11.37 -3.51
CA PHE A 219 -10.77 -10.82 -3.41
C PHE A 219 -9.71 -11.87 -3.71
N SER A 220 -8.58 -11.43 -4.23
CA SER A 220 -7.45 -12.31 -4.49
C SER A 220 -6.13 -11.58 -4.30
N ALA A 221 -5.05 -12.35 -4.18
CA ALA A 221 -3.68 -11.84 -4.21
C ALA A 221 -2.83 -12.71 -5.13
N THR A 222 -1.88 -12.09 -5.82
CA THR A 222 -1.02 -12.73 -6.81
C THR A 222 0.38 -12.92 -6.25
N LEU A 223 0.86 -14.15 -6.32
CA LEU A 223 2.25 -14.55 -6.16
C LEU A 223 2.90 -14.60 -7.54
N MET A 224 4.21 -14.52 -7.60
CA MET A 224 4.94 -14.49 -8.86
C MET A 224 6.02 -15.59 -8.91
N PRO A 225 5.63 -16.88 -8.88
CA PRO A 225 6.58 -18.00 -8.86
C PRO A 225 7.47 -18.05 -10.10
N GLU A 226 7.01 -17.51 -11.23
CA GLU A 226 7.80 -17.40 -12.45
C GLU A 226 8.97 -16.40 -12.34
N LEU A 227 8.86 -15.40 -11.47
CA LEU A 227 9.96 -14.47 -11.20
C LEU A 227 10.96 -15.06 -10.21
N LYS A 228 10.45 -15.59 -9.12
CA LYS A 228 11.24 -16.27 -8.08
C LYS A 228 10.39 -17.36 -7.46
N GLU A 229 10.95 -18.54 -7.33
CA GLU A 229 10.27 -19.68 -6.73
C GLU A 229 9.80 -19.36 -5.32
N ASN A 230 8.57 -19.74 -5.01
CA ASN A 230 8.04 -19.62 -3.67
C ASN A 230 8.56 -20.78 -2.82
N PRO A 231 9.34 -20.55 -1.74
CA PRO A 231 9.71 -21.62 -0.84
C PRO A 231 8.46 -22.22 -0.18
N PRO A 232 8.43 -23.53 0.10
CA PRO A 232 7.37 -24.11 0.90
C PRO A 232 7.40 -23.52 2.31
N GLY A 233 6.24 -23.36 2.94
CA GLY A 233 6.17 -22.82 4.30
C GLY A 233 4.93 -21.98 4.54
N LEU A 234 4.98 -21.25 5.64
CA LEU A 234 3.91 -20.38 6.10
C LEU A 234 3.98 -19.01 5.46
N TYR A 235 2.86 -18.58 4.93
CA TYR A 235 2.67 -17.26 4.33
C TYR A 235 1.55 -16.52 5.04
N ARG A 236 1.55 -15.19 4.91
CA ARG A 236 0.38 -14.37 5.21
C ARG A 236 0.15 -13.35 4.12
N VAL A 237 -1.11 -13.03 3.90
CA VAL A 237 -1.53 -11.89 3.09
C VAL A 237 -2.12 -10.83 4.00
N ARG A 238 -1.81 -9.57 3.70
CA ARG A 238 -2.28 -8.40 4.42
C ARG A 238 -3.11 -7.54 3.49
N LYS A 239 -4.21 -7.00 3.98
CA LYS A 239 -5.07 -6.01 3.30
C LYS A 239 -5.61 -5.03 4.33
N THR A 240 -6.11 -3.89 3.85
CA THR A 240 -6.79 -2.92 4.71
C THR A 240 -8.21 -2.73 4.21
N VAL A 241 -9.16 -2.78 5.12
CA VAL A 241 -10.53 -2.33 4.90
C VAL A 241 -10.68 -0.97 5.54
N ILE A 242 -11.44 -0.09 4.91
CA ILE A 242 -11.75 1.24 5.45
C ILE A 242 -13.26 1.37 5.64
N THR A 243 -13.67 2.17 6.63
CA THR A 243 -15.06 2.63 6.80
C THR A 243 -15.10 4.15 6.87
N GLY A 244 -16.26 4.74 6.63
CA GLY A 244 -16.44 6.18 6.70
C GLY A 244 -16.01 6.93 5.44
N GLN A 245 -16.06 8.26 5.50
CA GLN A 245 -15.73 9.15 4.38
C GLN A 245 -14.97 10.40 4.87
N GLY A 246 -14.12 10.94 4.02
CA GLY A 246 -13.37 12.17 4.30
C GLY A 246 -12.51 12.07 5.56
N ALA A 247 -12.67 12.99 6.49
CA ALA A 247 -11.91 13.01 7.74
C ALA A 247 -12.34 11.94 8.77
N GLY A 248 -13.44 11.22 8.51
CA GLY A 248 -13.95 10.14 9.36
C GLY A 248 -13.54 8.74 8.87
N ILE A 249 -12.53 8.62 8.02
CA ILE A 249 -12.04 7.32 7.55
C ILE A 249 -11.34 6.58 8.69
N VAL A 250 -11.79 5.34 8.93
CA VAL A 250 -11.16 4.41 9.87
C VAL A 250 -10.56 3.25 9.09
N HIS A 251 -9.31 2.90 9.39
CA HIS A 251 -8.56 1.83 8.76
C HIS A 251 -8.59 0.58 9.63
N TYR A 252 -8.91 -0.56 9.01
CA TYR A 252 -8.91 -1.88 9.64
C TYR A 252 -7.87 -2.75 8.90
N PRO A 253 -6.61 -2.81 9.40
CA PRO A 253 -5.61 -3.70 8.83
C PRO A 253 -5.96 -5.15 9.16
N LEU A 254 -5.96 -5.99 8.14
CA LEU A 254 -6.29 -7.40 8.22
C LEU A 254 -5.11 -8.25 7.76
N ALA A 255 -4.95 -9.42 8.36
CA ALA A 255 -4.04 -10.43 7.87
C ALA A 255 -4.69 -11.81 7.90
N ALA A 256 -4.32 -12.66 6.95
CA ALA A 256 -4.72 -14.05 6.93
C ALA A 256 -3.56 -14.92 6.49
N THR A 257 -3.38 -16.05 7.16
CA THR A 257 -2.31 -16.98 6.85
C THR A 257 -2.76 -18.08 5.90
N PHE A 258 -1.81 -18.60 5.14
CA PHE A 258 -1.95 -19.76 4.28
C PHE A 258 -0.61 -20.48 4.18
N TYR A 259 -0.62 -21.68 3.64
CA TYR A 259 0.57 -22.49 3.53
C TYR A 259 0.83 -22.87 2.06
N LEU A 260 2.09 -22.82 1.65
CA LEU A 260 2.53 -23.35 0.38
C LEU A 260 3.27 -24.67 0.63
N SER A 261 2.77 -25.75 0.04
CA SER A 261 3.38 -27.06 0.09
C SER A 261 2.94 -27.89 -1.11
N ASP A 262 3.85 -28.66 -1.66
CA ASP A 262 3.53 -29.70 -2.64
C ASP A 262 3.18 -31.04 -1.97
N ASN A 263 3.30 -31.10 -0.63
CA ASN A 263 2.94 -32.24 0.18
C ASN A 263 1.75 -31.91 1.12
N PRO A 264 0.54 -32.41 0.86
CA PRO A 264 -0.63 -32.18 1.71
C PRO A 264 -0.49 -32.69 3.16
N GLU A 265 0.45 -33.61 3.42
CA GLU A 265 0.66 -34.16 4.77
C GLU A 265 1.27 -33.12 5.73
N ASP A 266 1.90 -32.06 5.21
CA ASP A 266 2.44 -30.94 5.99
C ASP A 266 1.33 -30.08 6.62
N TYR A 267 0.07 -30.30 6.23
CA TYR A 267 -1.06 -29.47 6.60
C TYR A 267 -1.36 -29.45 8.11
N GLU A 268 -1.25 -30.56 8.81
CA GLU A 268 -1.51 -30.61 10.27
C GLU A 268 -0.47 -29.81 11.07
N GLU A 269 0.79 -29.92 10.68
CA GLU A 269 1.87 -29.17 11.29
C GLU A 269 1.72 -27.68 11.06
N TYR A 270 1.38 -27.29 9.84
CA TYR A 270 1.06 -25.91 9.48
C TYR A 270 -0.08 -25.33 10.33
N THR A 271 -1.22 -26.01 10.43
CA THR A 271 -2.39 -25.51 11.18
C THR A 271 -2.04 -25.29 12.66
N ARG A 272 -1.25 -26.18 13.24
CA ARG A 272 -0.75 -26.04 14.61
C ARG A 272 0.20 -24.86 14.76
N PHE A 273 1.05 -24.60 13.79
CA PHE A 273 1.97 -23.48 13.79
C PHE A 273 1.26 -22.16 13.54
N ALA A 274 0.36 -22.10 12.56
CA ALA A 274 -0.43 -20.93 12.23
C ALA A 274 -1.27 -20.43 13.41
N SER A 275 -1.85 -21.36 14.19
CA SER A 275 -2.62 -20.99 15.39
C SER A 275 -1.77 -20.33 16.48
N ARG A 276 -0.46 -20.56 16.50
CA ARG A 276 0.48 -19.89 17.43
C ARG A 276 0.88 -18.48 16.93
N LEU A 277 0.91 -18.27 15.62
CA LEU A 277 1.27 -16.98 15.03
C LEU A 277 0.10 -15.99 14.97
N HIS A 278 -1.13 -16.49 15.08
CA HIS A 278 -2.34 -15.68 15.20
C HIS A 278 -2.62 -15.23 16.65
N GLU A 279 -1.60 -15.02 17.44
CA GLU A 279 -1.82 -14.31 18.69
C GLU A 279 -2.21 -12.87 18.36
N PRO A 280 -3.35 -12.40 18.88
CA PRO A 280 -3.70 -10.98 18.77
C PRO A 280 -2.51 -10.16 19.26
N ARG A 281 -2.16 -9.12 18.55
CA ARG A 281 -1.08 -8.24 19.00
C ARG A 281 -1.46 -7.71 20.37
N PRO A 282 -0.58 -7.86 21.36
CA PRO A 282 -0.86 -7.32 22.66
C PRO A 282 -1.04 -5.81 22.54
N MET A 283 -2.15 -5.27 23.04
CA MET A 283 -2.42 -3.84 23.07
C MET A 283 -2.25 -3.32 24.50
N ALA A 284 -1.66 -2.15 24.62
CA ALA A 284 -1.72 -1.42 25.89
C ALA A 284 -3.08 -0.72 26.00
N GLU A 285 -3.65 -0.74 27.18
CA GLU A 285 -4.95 -0.12 27.41
C GLU A 285 -4.84 1.02 28.43
N PHE A 286 -5.48 2.15 28.16
CA PHE A 286 -5.59 3.21 29.14
C PHE A 286 -6.37 2.69 30.36
N LYS A 287 -5.86 2.94 31.56
CA LYS A 287 -6.47 2.45 32.77
C LYS A 287 -7.94 2.90 32.92
N GLY A 288 -8.86 1.96 32.87
CA GLY A 288 -10.29 2.23 32.83
C GLY A 288 -10.88 2.36 31.41
N GLY A 289 -10.09 1.99 30.38
CA GLY A 289 -10.55 1.88 29.00
C GLY A 289 -10.67 3.22 28.25
N ARG A 290 -11.19 3.15 27.04
CA ARG A 290 -11.32 4.30 26.12
C ARG A 290 -12.14 5.45 26.73
N GLU A 291 -13.23 5.16 27.40
CA GLU A 291 -14.08 6.20 28.01
C GLU A 291 -13.36 6.97 29.13
N ALA A 292 -12.56 6.28 29.94
CA ALA A 292 -11.75 6.92 30.97
C ALA A 292 -10.65 7.80 30.32
N MET A 293 -10.07 7.34 29.21
CA MET A 293 -9.11 8.11 28.45
C MET A 293 -9.73 9.40 27.87
N ILE A 294 -10.89 9.31 27.23
CA ILE A 294 -11.62 10.48 26.71
C ILE A 294 -11.88 11.49 27.82
N ARG A 295 -12.46 11.05 28.96
CA ARG A 295 -12.71 11.93 30.12
C ARG A 295 -11.43 12.56 30.65
N PHE A 296 -10.31 11.84 30.70
CA PHE A 296 -9.04 12.36 31.14
C PHE A 296 -8.59 13.54 30.25
N PHE A 297 -8.67 13.39 28.92
CA PHE A 297 -8.28 14.44 28.00
C PHE A 297 -9.24 15.61 28.03
N GLU A 298 -10.54 15.42 28.07
CA GLU A 298 -11.55 16.47 28.20
C GLU A 298 -11.36 17.30 29.47
N GLN A 299 -10.92 16.71 30.57
CA GLN A 299 -10.67 17.39 31.83
C GLN A 299 -9.35 18.14 31.87
N ASN A 300 -8.35 17.71 31.11
CA ASN A 300 -6.99 18.22 31.22
C ASN A 300 -6.54 19.08 30.05
N LEU A 301 -7.11 18.90 28.83
CA LEU A 301 -6.81 19.73 27.68
C LEU A 301 -7.45 21.11 27.83
N ARG A 302 -6.71 22.10 27.40
CA ARG A 302 -7.17 23.51 27.39
C ARG A 302 -6.96 24.09 25.99
N TYR A 303 -7.97 24.80 25.54
CA TYR A 303 -7.82 25.60 24.32
C TYR A 303 -6.92 26.81 24.61
N PRO A 304 -5.83 27.05 23.82
CA PRO A 304 -4.90 28.13 24.06
C PRO A 304 -5.58 29.47 24.09
N GLU A 305 -5.29 30.30 25.14
CA GLU A 305 -5.94 31.59 25.37
C GLU A 305 -5.72 32.59 24.23
N SER A 306 -4.53 32.58 23.62
CA SER A 306 -4.15 33.43 22.49
C SER A 306 -5.01 33.24 21.25
N TYR A 307 -5.69 32.12 21.16
CA TYR A 307 -6.54 31.74 20.00
C TYR A 307 -8.03 31.76 20.30
N LYS A 308 -8.45 32.06 21.53
CA LYS A 308 -9.88 32.17 21.87
C LYS A 308 -10.56 33.27 21.05
N GLY A 309 -11.73 32.96 20.51
CA GLY A 309 -12.51 33.90 19.68
C GLY A 309 -11.97 34.12 18.27
N THR A 310 -10.90 33.44 17.87
CA THR A 310 -10.34 33.53 16.51
C THR A 310 -10.98 32.60 15.51
N GLY A 311 -11.81 31.62 15.95
CA GLY A 311 -12.37 30.58 15.09
C GLY A 311 -11.34 29.55 14.63
N THR A 312 -10.19 29.46 15.27
CA THR A 312 -9.10 28.54 14.87
C THR A 312 -9.45 27.10 15.19
N LYS A 313 -9.30 26.21 14.20
CA LYS A 313 -9.43 24.76 14.34
C LYS A 313 -8.08 24.12 14.12
N VAL A 314 -7.69 23.18 14.98
CA VAL A 314 -6.44 22.44 14.85
C VAL A 314 -6.70 20.98 15.12
N ARG A 315 -6.12 20.11 14.30
CA ARG A 315 -6.06 18.66 14.51
C ARG A 315 -4.59 18.24 14.48
N LEU A 316 -4.16 17.54 15.50
CA LEU A 316 -2.78 17.10 15.70
C LEU A 316 -2.75 15.60 15.86
N PHE A 317 -1.68 14.96 15.38
CA PHE A 317 -1.38 13.57 15.68
C PHE A 317 -0.07 13.49 16.48
N TYR A 318 -0.12 12.76 17.59
CA TYR A 318 1.06 12.36 18.33
C TYR A 318 1.24 10.86 18.28
N SER A 319 2.41 10.42 17.87
CA SER A 319 2.91 9.06 18.02
C SER A 319 3.73 8.96 19.30
N PHE A 320 3.62 7.85 20.03
CA PHE A 320 4.38 7.57 21.24
C PHE A 320 4.44 6.08 21.52
N THR A 321 5.40 5.67 22.36
CA THR A 321 5.54 4.31 22.82
C THR A 321 4.93 4.18 24.22
N ILE A 322 4.16 3.12 24.47
CA ILE A 322 3.84 2.66 25.82
C ILE A 322 4.80 1.52 26.14
N ASP A 323 5.65 1.72 27.15
CA ASP A 323 6.64 0.71 27.54
C ASP A 323 6.03 -0.45 28.32
N SER A 324 6.84 -1.46 28.63
CA SER A 324 6.44 -2.67 29.36
C SER A 324 5.96 -2.41 30.80
N LEU A 325 6.13 -1.20 31.32
CA LEU A 325 5.60 -0.75 32.61
C LEU A 325 4.33 0.10 32.46
N GLY A 326 3.86 0.29 31.23
CA GLY A 326 2.70 1.13 30.92
C GLY A 326 3.00 2.62 30.84
N MET A 327 4.28 3.03 30.88
CA MET A 327 4.66 4.45 30.86
C MET A 327 4.81 4.95 29.43
N LEU A 328 4.34 6.19 29.20
CA LEU A 328 4.51 6.86 27.92
C LEU A 328 5.96 7.27 27.70
N GLN A 329 6.50 6.93 26.54
CA GLN A 329 7.84 7.25 26.08
C GLN A 329 7.79 7.92 24.69
N ASN A 330 8.78 8.76 24.41
CA ASN A 330 9.08 9.33 23.09
C ASN A 330 7.87 9.92 22.32
N PRO A 331 7.08 10.84 22.91
CA PRO A 331 5.99 11.49 22.19
C PRO A 331 6.53 12.38 21.07
N VAL A 332 6.10 12.12 19.83
CA VAL A 332 6.50 12.86 18.62
C VAL A 332 5.26 13.36 17.90
N SER A 333 5.19 14.65 17.61
CA SER A 333 4.18 15.21 16.71
C SER A 333 4.63 15.02 15.27
N LEU A 334 3.79 14.45 14.42
CA LEU A 334 4.06 14.27 13.00
C LEU A 334 3.55 15.50 12.23
N PRO A 335 4.45 16.32 11.64
CA PRO A 335 4.07 17.58 10.97
C PRO A 335 3.10 17.40 9.80
N GLU A 336 3.22 16.30 9.05
CA GLU A 336 2.38 15.98 7.91
C GLU A 336 0.92 15.67 8.27
N ASN A 337 0.67 15.33 9.53
CA ASN A 337 -0.67 15.00 10.05
C ASN A 337 -1.33 16.16 10.80
N ILE A 338 -0.79 17.38 10.66
CA ILE A 338 -1.31 18.57 11.31
C ILE A 338 -2.20 19.34 10.34
N LEU A 339 -3.47 19.48 10.67
CA LEU A 339 -4.41 20.31 9.93
C LEU A 339 -4.51 21.68 10.58
N TYR A 340 -3.95 22.67 9.92
CA TYR A 340 -4.06 24.09 10.30
C TYR A 340 -4.83 24.87 9.24
N PRO A 341 -5.41 26.02 9.59
CA PRO A 341 -5.78 27.02 8.61
C PRO A 341 -4.52 27.50 7.87
N ARG A 342 -4.43 27.28 6.57
CA ARG A 342 -3.19 27.42 5.78
C ARG A 342 -2.64 28.85 5.58
N ASP A 343 -3.33 29.90 6.02
CA ASP A 343 -3.06 31.25 5.55
C ASP A 343 -2.65 32.28 6.61
N THR A 344 -2.20 31.91 7.81
CA THR A 344 -2.00 32.88 8.88
C THR A 344 -0.55 33.23 9.20
N GLY A 345 0.44 32.53 8.67
CA GLY A 345 1.85 32.68 9.07
C GLY A 345 2.12 32.36 10.56
N LYS A 346 1.15 31.76 11.25
CA LYS A 346 1.24 31.38 12.66
C LYS A 346 1.75 29.95 12.77
N THR A 347 2.56 29.65 13.77
CA THR A 347 3.19 28.31 13.97
C THR A 347 2.30 27.31 14.69
N TYR A 348 1.23 27.78 15.35
CA TYR A 348 0.31 26.95 16.16
C TYR A 348 1.01 26.09 17.22
N ASP A 349 2.19 26.47 17.65
CA ASP A 349 3.02 25.72 18.60
C ASP A 349 2.31 25.53 19.94
N GLU A 350 1.51 26.50 20.38
CA GLU A 350 0.76 26.45 21.64
C GLU A 350 -0.20 25.23 21.69
N PHE A 351 -0.80 24.83 20.57
CA PHE A 351 -1.65 23.66 20.51
C PHE A 351 -0.84 22.37 20.66
N ARG A 352 0.36 22.32 20.04
CA ARG A 352 1.29 21.18 20.19
C ARG A 352 1.81 21.07 21.61
N ASP A 353 2.21 22.20 22.19
CA ASP A 353 2.72 22.25 23.56
C ASP A 353 1.66 21.82 24.56
N GLU A 354 0.40 22.23 24.35
CA GLU A 354 -0.71 21.83 25.21
C GLU A 354 -1.01 20.32 25.09
N ALA A 355 -1.07 19.76 23.87
CA ALA A 355 -1.25 18.33 23.68
C ALA A 355 -0.11 17.53 24.33
N LEU A 356 1.15 17.96 24.13
CA LEU A 356 2.32 17.35 24.74
C LEU A 356 2.30 17.45 26.28
N ARG A 357 1.87 18.58 26.81
CA ARG A 357 1.70 18.77 28.26
C ARG A 357 0.74 17.73 28.85
N VAL A 358 -0.40 17.53 28.20
CA VAL A 358 -1.40 16.58 28.70
C VAL A 358 -0.97 15.13 28.49
N LEU A 359 -0.30 14.80 27.39
CA LEU A 359 0.31 13.49 27.18
C LEU A 359 1.26 13.11 28.35
N ARG A 360 2.07 14.07 28.80
CA ARG A 360 2.99 13.87 29.95
C ARG A 360 2.30 13.74 31.30
N LEU A 361 1.03 14.11 31.41
CA LEU A 361 0.22 13.95 32.61
C LEU A 361 -0.53 12.60 32.62
N MET A 362 -0.49 11.84 31.55
CA MET A 362 -1.19 10.55 31.50
C MET A 362 -0.72 9.62 32.62
N PRO A 363 -1.65 8.93 33.28
CA PRO A 363 -1.28 7.85 34.19
C PRO A 363 -0.65 6.68 33.44
N ALA A 364 0.00 5.80 34.17
CA ALA A 364 0.46 4.54 33.59
C ALA A 364 -0.73 3.76 32.99
N TRP A 365 -0.54 3.26 31.79
CA TRP A 365 -1.46 2.37 31.09
C TRP A 365 -1.33 0.94 31.63
N GLU A 366 -2.28 0.10 31.34
CA GLU A 366 -2.09 -1.35 31.41
C GLU A 366 -1.19 -1.75 30.24
N PRO A 367 0.01 -2.28 30.48
CA PRO A 367 0.95 -2.57 29.41
C PRO A 367 0.44 -3.68 28.49
N ALA A 368 0.86 -3.65 27.26
CA ALA A 368 0.63 -4.74 26.34
C ALA A 368 1.30 -6.01 26.84
N VAL A 369 0.58 -7.13 26.85
CA VAL A 369 1.11 -8.41 27.35
C VAL A 369 1.14 -9.42 26.20
N SER A 370 2.35 -9.78 25.75
CA SER A 370 2.56 -10.92 24.87
C SER A 370 2.50 -12.21 25.68
N ARG A 371 1.84 -13.22 25.16
CA ARG A 371 1.81 -14.56 25.82
C ARG A 371 3.18 -15.22 25.88
N ILE A 372 4.08 -14.85 24.95
CA ILE A 372 5.41 -15.44 24.86
C ILE A 372 6.44 -14.64 25.68
N HIS A 373 6.35 -13.30 25.64
CA HIS A 373 7.36 -12.40 26.19
C HIS A 373 6.92 -11.65 27.46
N GLY A 374 5.67 -11.85 27.91
CA GLY A 374 5.13 -11.06 29.02
C GLY A 374 4.88 -9.60 28.61
N PRO A 375 4.99 -8.63 29.53
CA PRO A 375 4.79 -7.22 29.21
C PRO A 375 5.78 -6.72 28.16
N VAL A 376 5.27 -6.09 27.09
CA VAL A 376 6.06 -5.58 25.95
C VAL A 376 5.76 -4.12 25.68
N SER A 377 6.73 -3.43 25.09
CA SER A 377 6.53 -2.06 24.61
C SER A 377 5.80 -2.07 23.27
N ILE A 378 4.89 -1.12 23.06
CA ILE A 378 4.17 -0.93 21.79
C ILE A 378 4.16 0.53 21.39
N ASP A 379 4.20 0.77 20.08
CA ASP A 379 3.98 2.10 19.51
C ASP A 379 2.48 2.30 19.26
N THR A 380 2.00 3.48 19.59
CA THR A 380 0.61 3.90 19.43
C THR A 380 0.54 5.41 19.16
N GLY A 381 -0.66 5.96 19.01
CA GLY A 381 -0.82 7.39 18.81
C GLY A 381 -2.25 7.86 19.05
N LEU A 382 -2.41 9.17 19.18
CA LEU A 382 -3.68 9.82 19.42
C LEU A 382 -3.84 11.04 18.52
N PHE A 383 -5.04 11.22 17.99
CA PHE A 383 -5.46 12.46 17.37
C PHE A 383 -6.07 13.39 18.42
N PHE A 384 -5.56 14.61 18.46
CA PHE A 384 -6.08 15.71 19.27
C PHE A 384 -6.86 16.64 18.37
N TYR A 385 -8.00 17.11 18.83
CA TYR A 385 -8.77 18.13 18.14
C TYR A 385 -8.97 19.36 19.05
N PHE A 386 -8.93 20.54 18.43
CA PHE A 386 -9.28 21.82 19.00
C PHE A 386 -10.22 22.50 18.02
N ASN A 387 -11.45 22.75 18.42
CA ASN A 387 -12.46 23.33 17.53
C ASN A 387 -12.63 24.84 17.71
N GLU A 388 -13.38 25.46 16.82
CA GLU A 388 -13.65 26.90 16.82
C GLU A 388 -14.42 27.42 18.04
N GLU A 389 -15.16 26.53 18.74
CA GLU A 389 -15.91 26.85 19.95
C GLU A 389 -15.03 26.81 21.22
N GLY A 390 -13.76 26.45 21.07
CA GLY A 390 -12.82 26.27 22.18
C GLY A 390 -12.93 24.92 22.88
N LYS A 391 -13.66 23.95 22.30
CA LYS A 391 -13.67 22.57 22.78
C LYS A 391 -12.44 21.83 22.28
N CYS A 392 -11.89 20.97 23.11
CA CYS A 392 -10.75 20.14 22.81
C CYS A 392 -10.91 18.73 23.39
N GLY A 393 -10.26 17.76 22.75
CA GLY A 393 -10.34 16.35 23.14
C GLY A 393 -9.48 15.47 22.25
N ILE A 394 -9.73 14.17 22.31
CA ILE A 394 -9.12 13.16 21.44
C ILE A 394 -10.18 12.45 20.59
N GLU A 395 -9.75 11.91 19.42
CA GLU A 395 -10.60 11.10 18.53
C GLU A 395 -10.26 9.61 18.64
#